data_855895b58fb21a74bb93e6ec6b8eaaf4
#
_entry.id   855895b58fb21a74bb93e6ec6b8eaaf4
#
_cell.length_a   1.000
_cell.length_b   1.000
_cell.length_c   1.000
_cell.angle_alpha   90.00
_cell.angle_beta   90.00
_cell.angle_gamma   90.00
#
_symmetry.space_group_name_H-M   'P 1'
#
loop_
_entity.id
_entity.type
_entity.pdbx_description
1 polymer ?
#
loop_
_entity_poly.entity_id
_entity_poly.type
_entity_poly.pdbx_seq_one_letter_code
_entity_poly.pdbx_strand_id
1 'polypeptide(L)'
;WHTFGRWTPSEARKLTLYLADGGRITTEKPTVKNSSTSYTSDPADPVPYIATSGTRRPKEYMIADQRFLEGRKDVLTFVTEPLAEDVTLAGPVEASLKVALSTSDADFVVKLIDVYPDEGEKAGMQMLVRGDVVRGRYRDGFARPKAFVPGSPETVPFRTTDIAHTFRAGHRIMVQVQSSWFPLTERNPQQYVDLWRCAASDFV
;
A
#
# COMPACT_ATOMS: atom_id res chain seq x y z
N TRP A 1 22.64 -10.23 10.13
CA TRP A 1 22.30 -9.16 11.08
C TRP A 1 23.23 -7.98 10.86
N HIS A 2 22.63 -6.75 10.87
CA HIS A 2 23.38 -5.49 10.82
C HIS A 2 23.24 -4.81 12.18
N THR A 3 24.31 -4.19 12.65
CA THR A 3 24.34 -3.37 13.87
C THR A 3 24.57 -1.93 13.48
N PHE A 4 23.74 -1.01 13.96
CA PHE A 4 23.85 0.42 13.70
C PHE A 4 24.11 1.16 15.01
N GLY A 5 24.97 2.18 14.97
CA GLY A 5 25.26 3.02 16.12
C GLY A 5 24.08 3.92 16.53
N ARG A 6 23.14 4.14 15.60
CA ARG A 6 21.89 4.88 15.83
C ARG A 6 20.83 4.44 14.83
N TRP A 7 19.57 4.66 15.16
CA TRP A 7 18.46 4.53 14.24
C TRP A 7 17.91 5.93 13.87
N THR A 8 17.72 6.32 12.63
CA THR A 8 18.11 5.57 11.41
C THR A 8 19.62 5.68 11.18
N PRO A 9 20.24 4.75 10.42
CA PRO A 9 21.68 4.84 10.15
C PRO A 9 22.06 6.18 9.50
N SER A 10 23.22 6.72 9.87
CA SER A 10 23.68 8.02 9.35
C SER A 10 23.98 8.00 7.86
N GLU A 11 24.37 6.85 7.35
CA GLU A 11 24.69 6.59 5.94
C GLU A 11 23.46 6.30 5.07
N ALA A 12 22.28 6.13 5.67
CA ALA A 12 21.05 5.91 4.92
C ALA A 12 20.75 7.10 3.99
N ARG A 13 20.46 6.78 2.75
CA ARG A 13 20.08 7.76 1.72
C ARG A 13 18.64 7.58 1.32
N LYS A 14 17.97 8.68 1.00
CA LYS A 14 16.59 8.62 0.49
C LYS A 14 16.58 8.02 -0.91
N LEU A 15 15.90 6.90 -1.08
CA LEU A 15 15.55 6.32 -2.38
C LEU A 15 14.13 6.77 -2.73
N THR A 16 13.97 7.40 -3.89
CA THR A 16 12.65 7.79 -4.41
C THR A 16 12.26 6.85 -5.54
N LEU A 17 11.07 6.25 -5.40
CA LEU A 17 10.47 5.38 -6.40
C LEU A 17 9.19 6.02 -6.91
N TYR A 18 8.95 5.91 -8.22
CA TYR A 18 7.75 6.43 -8.88
C TYR A 18 6.88 5.31 -9.40
N LEU A 19 5.59 5.39 -9.10
CA LEU A 19 4.58 4.52 -9.69
C LEU A 19 4.30 5.00 -11.11
N ALA A 20 4.54 4.16 -12.09
CA ALA A 20 4.46 4.49 -13.50
C ALA A 20 3.41 3.63 -14.23
N ASP A 21 3.05 4.03 -15.44
CA ASP A 21 2.10 3.31 -16.29
C ASP A 21 2.49 1.85 -16.51
N GLY A 22 1.48 1.01 -16.68
CA GLY A 22 1.67 -0.42 -16.87
C GLY A 22 2.09 -1.17 -15.63
N GLY A 23 1.82 -0.64 -14.42
CA GLY A 23 2.14 -1.30 -13.16
C GLY A 23 3.64 -1.36 -12.85
N ARG A 24 4.42 -0.41 -13.35
CA ARG A 24 5.87 -0.37 -13.16
C ARG A 24 6.27 0.57 -12.02
N ILE A 25 7.37 0.26 -11.38
CA ILE A 25 8.10 1.16 -10.48
C ILE A 25 9.42 1.58 -11.14
N THR A 26 9.71 2.87 -11.13
CA THR A 26 10.94 3.43 -11.69
C THR A 26 11.64 4.35 -10.69
N THR A 27 12.95 4.52 -10.83
CA THR A 27 13.73 5.52 -10.08
C THR A 27 13.71 6.88 -10.76
N GLU A 28 13.43 6.92 -12.05
CA GLU A 28 13.30 8.15 -12.82
C GLU A 28 11.87 8.67 -12.78
N LYS A 29 11.73 9.97 -12.61
CA LYS A 29 10.41 10.61 -12.61
C LYS A 29 9.75 10.45 -13.97
N PRO A 30 8.52 9.88 -14.04
CA PRO A 30 7.81 9.75 -15.32
C PRO A 30 7.64 11.09 -16.03
N THR A 31 7.88 11.11 -17.32
CA THR A 31 7.70 12.30 -18.17
C THR A 31 6.28 12.48 -18.67
N VAL A 32 5.50 11.39 -18.67
CA VAL A 32 4.09 11.42 -19.07
C VAL A 32 3.28 12.24 -18.07
N LYS A 33 2.63 13.28 -18.59
CA LYS A 33 1.75 14.14 -17.78
C LYS A 33 0.32 13.59 -17.80
N ASN A 34 -0.35 13.70 -16.65
CA ASN A 34 -1.78 13.35 -16.50
C ASN A 34 -2.10 11.85 -16.75
N SER A 35 -1.14 10.97 -16.50
CA SER A 35 -1.40 9.54 -16.44
C SER A 35 -2.11 9.19 -15.12
N SER A 36 -3.11 8.31 -15.19
CA SER A 36 -3.82 7.80 -14.02
C SER A 36 -4.22 6.34 -14.22
N THR A 37 -4.23 5.60 -13.14
CA THR A 37 -4.80 4.26 -13.07
C THR A 37 -5.96 4.30 -12.08
N SER A 38 -7.08 3.68 -12.44
CA SER A 38 -8.29 3.67 -11.60
C SER A 38 -8.69 2.26 -11.23
N TYR A 39 -9.40 2.14 -10.12
CA TYR A 39 -10.07 0.93 -9.67
C TYR A 39 -11.38 1.30 -8.98
N THR A 40 -12.26 0.33 -8.86
CA THR A 40 -13.49 0.46 -8.07
C THR A 40 -13.34 -0.38 -6.81
N SER A 41 -13.49 0.26 -5.65
CA SER A 41 -13.54 -0.43 -4.36
C SER A 41 -14.99 -0.72 -4.03
N ASP A 42 -15.33 -2.00 -3.82
CA ASP A 42 -16.66 -2.44 -3.42
C ASP A 42 -16.66 -2.78 -1.93
N PRO A 43 -17.40 -2.03 -1.09
CA PRO A 43 -17.51 -2.36 0.34
C PRO A 43 -18.19 -3.72 0.61
N ALA A 44 -18.93 -4.28 -0.35
CA ALA A 44 -19.54 -5.60 -0.23
C ALA A 44 -18.55 -6.75 -0.49
N ASP A 45 -17.49 -6.49 -1.30
CA ASP A 45 -16.39 -7.44 -1.55
C ASP A 45 -15.02 -6.81 -1.18
N PRO A 46 -14.79 -6.49 0.11
CA PRO A 46 -13.56 -5.83 0.52
C PRO A 46 -12.34 -6.72 0.30
N VAL A 47 -11.19 -6.08 -0.01
CA VAL A 47 -9.91 -6.79 -0.15
C VAL A 47 -9.54 -7.45 1.17
N PRO A 48 -9.36 -8.77 1.21
CA PRO A 48 -9.00 -9.47 2.43
C PRO A 48 -7.54 -9.17 2.84
N TYR A 49 -7.26 -9.22 4.14
CA TYR A 49 -5.91 -8.99 4.66
C TYR A 49 -5.01 -10.21 4.57
N ILE A 50 -5.60 -11.39 4.43
CA ILE A 50 -4.93 -12.69 4.30
C ILE A 50 -5.83 -13.66 3.52
N ALA A 51 -5.24 -14.63 2.85
CA ALA A 51 -5.94 -15.60 2.00
C ALA A 51 -7.05 -16.39 2.73
N THR A 52 -6.81 -16.75 3.99
CA THR A 52 -7.77 -17.51 4.81
C THR A 52 -7.93 -16.79 6.15
N SER A 53 -9.03 -16.05 6.28
CA SER A 53 -9.36 -15.39 7.53
C SER A 53 -10.07 -16.36 8.49
N GLY A 54 -9.76 -16.24 9.78
CA GLY A 54 -10.37 -16.99 10.86
C GLY A 54 -10.82 -16.06 11.99
N THR A 55 -11.27 -16.64 13.10
CA THR A 55 -11.72 -15.89 14.29
C THR A 55 -10.59 -15.17 15.02
N ARG A 56 -9.34 -15.53 14.73
CA ARG A 56 -8.15 -14.89 15.30
C ARG A 56 -7.24 -14.42 14.18
N ARG A 57 -6.61 -13.25 14.39
CA ARG A 57 -5.57 -12.75 13.50
C ARG A 57 -4.30 -13.60 13.65
N PRO A 58 -3.91 -14.36 12.62
CA PRO A 58 -2.64 -15.09 12.66
C PRO A 58 -1.46 -14.12 12.61
N LYS A 59 -0.37 -14.42 13.30
CA LYS A 59 0.85 -13.59 13.28
C LYS A 59 1.51 -13.61 11.89
N GLU A 60 1.33 -14.70 11.18
CA GLU A 60 1.88 -14.97 9.85
C GLU A 60 1.41 -13.98 8.79
N TYR A 61 0.29 -13.25 9.03
CA TYR A 61 -0.19 -12.24 8.07
C TYR A 61 0.86 -11.17 7.78
N MET A 62 1.76 -10.91 8.74
CA MET A 62 2.79 -9.85 8.62
C MET A 62 3.86 -10.18 7.56
N ILE A 63 3.96 -11.44 7.17
CA ILE A 63 4.88 -11.93 6.13
C ILE A 63 4.14 -12.80 5.10
N ALA A 64 2.82 -12.70 5.06
CA ALA A 64 2.01 -13.54 4.21
C ALA A 64 2.28 -13.28 2.73
N ASP A 65 2.24 -14.35 1.95
CA ASP A 65 2.30 -14.31 0.50
C ASP A 65 1.07 -13.59 -0.04
N GLN A 66 1.27 -12.54 -0.82
CA GLN A 66 0.20 -11.69 -1.36
C GLN A 66 -0.36 -12.18 -2.70
N ARG A 67 0.11 -13.32 -3.25
CA ARG A 67 -0.40 -13.89 -4.50
C ARG A 67 -1.90 -14.18 -4.49
N PHE A 68 -2.52 -14.35 -3.32
CA PHE A 68 -3.97 -14.52 -3.22
C PHE A 68 -4.78 -13.29 -3.71
N LEU A 69 -4.12 -12.16 -3.95
CA LEU A 69 -4.72 -10.95 -4.51
C LEU A 69 -4.52 -10.82 -6.02
N GLU A 70 -3.80 -11.74 -6.65
CA GLU A 70 -3.61 -11.72 -8.09
C GLU A 70 -4.95 -11.79 -8.82
N GLY A 71 -5.09 -10.94 -9.84
CA GLY A 71 -6.33 -10.84 -10.62
C GLY A 71 -7.43 -9.97 -10.00
N ARG A 72 -7.29 -9.50 -8.75
CA ARG A 72 -8.22 -8.52 -8.20
C ARG A 72 -8.06 -7.17 -8.91
N LYS A 73 -9.20 -6.64 -9.39
CA LYS A 73 -9.22 -5.37 -10.13
C LYS A 73 -9.20 -4.14 -9.21
N ASP A 74 -9.45 -4.33 -7.93
CA ASP A 74 -9.47 -3.31 -6.87
C ASP A 74 -8.14 -3.22 -6.09
N VAL A 75 -7.11 -3.91 -6.57
CA VAL A 75 -5.74 -3.84 -6.06
C VAL A 75 -4.82 -3.37 -7.17
N LEU A 76 -4.34 -2.14 -7.10
CA LEU A 76 -3.32 -1.64 -8.01
C LEU A 76 -1.97 -2.22 -7.59
N THR A 77 -1.28 -2.82 -8.53
CA THR A 77 0.03 -3.43 -8.30
C THR A 77 1.08 -2.78 -9.20
N PHE A 78 2.18 -2.37 -8.58
CA PHE A 78 3.34 -1.80 -9.24
C PHE A 78 4.59 -2.57 -8.83
N VAL A 79 5.48 -2.84 -9.78
CA VAL A 79 6.67 -3.68 -9.53
C VAL A 79 7.90 -3.15 -10.27
N THR A 80 9.08 -3.31 -9.66
CA THR A 80 10.37 -3.00 -10.31
C THR A 80 10.77 -4.12 -11.26
N GLU A 81 11.74 -3.85 -12.11
CA GLU A 81 12.57 -4.90 -12.70
C GLU A 81 13.33 -5.65 -11.59
N PRO A 82 13.87 -6.86 -11.85
CA PRO A 82 14.73 -7.54 -10.90
C PRO A 82 15.88 -6.64 -10.46
N LEU A 83 16.12 -6.59 -9.14
CA LEU A 83 17.19 -5.80 -8.57
C LEU A 83 18.55 -6.35 -9.00
N ALA A 84 19.45 -5.45 -9.44
CA ALA A 84 20.82 -5.83 -9.80
C ALA A 84 21.69 -6.12 -8.57
N GLU A 85 21.37 -5.52 -7.42
CA GLU A 85 22.08 -5.64 -6.15
C GLU A 85 21.12 -5.60 -4.96
N ASP A 86 21.60 -5.98 -3.78
CA ASP A 86 20.81 -5.92 -2.55
C ASP A 86 20.43 -4.47 -2.22
N VAL A 87 19.16 -4.24 -1.89
CA VAL A 87 18.63 -2.95 -1.43
C VAL A 87 18.15 -3.09 0.01
N THR A 88 18.86 -2.47 0.95
CA THR A 88 18.48 -2.49 2.37
C THR A 88 17.72 -1.22 2.75
N LEU A 89 16.48 -1.38 3.19
CA LEU A 89 15.69 -0.31 3.79
C LEU A 89 15.94 -0.25 5.30
N ALA A 90 16.19 0.97 5.80
CA ALA A 90 16.35 1.23 7.23
C ALA A 90 15.68 2.57 7.58
N GLY A 91 14.44 2.52 7.99
CA GLY A 91 13.62 3.71 8.31
C GLY A 91 12.19 3.60 7.79
N PRO A 92 11.43 4.69 7.80
CA PRO A 92 10.05 4.70 7.32
C PRO A 92 9.97 4.68 5.79
N VAL A 93 8.86 4.18 5.27
CA VAL A 93 8.45 4.42 3.87
C VAL A 93 7.45 5.56 3.86
N GLU A 94 7.74 6.56 3.04
CA GLU A 94 6.85 7.69 2.80
C GLU A 94 6.26 7.56 1.39
N ALA A 95 4.94 7.67 1.28
CA ALA A 95 4.26 7.73 0.01
C ALA A 95 3.47 9.03 -0.11
N SER A 96 3.30 9.50 -1.34
CA SER A 96 2.48 10.66 -1.67
C SER A 96 1.55 10.24 -2.80
N LEU A 97 0.31 9.91 -2.46
CA LEU A 97 -0.70 9.48 -3.43
C LEU A 97 -1.47 10.70 -3.92
N LYS A 98 -1.47 10.95 -5.23
CA LYS A 98 -2.37 11.92 -5.85
C LYS A 98 -3.61 11.19 -6.34
N VAL A 99 -4.76 11.45 -5.72
CA VAL A 99 -5.98 10.69 -5.93
C VAL A 99 -7.15 11.59 -6.26
N ALA A 100 -8.10 11.08 -7.04
CA ALA A 100 -9.42 11.67 -7.23
C ALA A 100 -10.46 10.57 -6.98
N LEU A 101 -11.47 10.86 -6.18
CA LEU A 101 -12.52 9.93 -5.81
C LEU A 101 -13.82 10.27 -6.55
N SER A 102 -14.64 9.26 -6.83
CA SER A 102 -16.04 9.45 -7.24
C SER A 102 -16.96 9.78 -6.06
N THR A 103 -16.49 9.56 -4.84
CA THR A 103 -17.21 9.69 -3.56
C THR A 103 -16.53 10.71 -2.65
N SER A 104 -17.00 10.85 -1.41
CA SER A 104 -16.51 11.91 -0.50
C SER A 104 -15.54 11.41 0.58
N ASP A 105 -15.27 10.12 0.67
CA ASP A 105 -14.26 9.53 1.55
C ASP A 105 -13.72 8.22 0.97
N ALA A 106 -12.53 7.83 1.40
CA ALA A 106 -11.93 6.53 1.14
C ALA A 106 -10.78 6.27 2.11
N ASP A 107 -10.46 5.00 2.32
CA ASP A 107 -9.22 4.58 2.95
C ASP A 107 -8.20 4.21 1.86
N PHE A 108 -6.91 4.37 2.17
CA PHE A 108 -5.81 3.98 1.30
C PHE A 108 -4.89 3.06 2.08
N VAL A 109 -4.75 1.84 1.60
CA VAL A 109 -3.81 0.86 2.11
C VAL A 109 -2.65 0.79 1.13
N VAL A 110 -1.45 1.01 1.64
CA VAL A 110 -0.21 0.86 0.85
C VAL A 110 0.58 -0.30 1.43
N LYS A 111 0.93 -1.25 0.59
CA LYS A 111 1.76 -2.40 0.96
C LYS A 111 3.08 -2.35 0.23
N LEU A 112 4.14 -2.65 0.96
CA LEU A 112 5.47 -2.94 0.42
C LEU A 112 5.68 -4.44 0.47
N ILE A 113 6.08 -5.03 -0.64
CA ILE A 113 6.13 -6.47 -0.84
C ILE A 113 7.48 -6.83 -1.46
N ASP A 114 8.09 -7.89 -0.97
CA ASP A 114 9.30 -8.48 -1.52
C ASP A 114 8.90 -9.65 -2.43
N VAL A 115 9.11 -9.47 -3.74
CA VAL A 115 8.82 -10.52 -4.73
C VAL A 115 10.07 -11.34 -4.97
N TYR A 116 10.00 -12.60 -4.62
CA TYR A 116 11.08 -13.56 -4.80
C TYR A 116 11.25 -13.97 -6.27
N PRO A 117 12.45 -14.36 -6.69
CA PRO A 117 12.67 -14.91 -8.03
C PRO A 117 11.76 -16.12 -8.32
N ASP A 118 11.56 -16.42 -9.59
CA ASP A 118 10.71 -17.54 -10.03
C ASP A 118 11.35 -18.92 -9.84
N GLU A 119 12.52 -18.97 -9.18
CA GLU A 119 13.28 -20.18 -8.88
C GLU A 119 13.55 -20.31 -7.37
N GLY A 120 13.77 -21.54 -6.92
CA GLY A 120 14.09 -21.84 -5.53
C GLY A 120 12.87 -22.19 -4.66
N GLU A 121 13.10 -22.39 -3.37
CA GLU A 121 12.08 -22.88 -2.41
C GLU A 121 10.88 -21.93 -2.29
N LYS A 122 11.10 -20.62 -2.46
CA LYS A 122 10.08 -19.59 -2.36
C LYS A 122 9.76 -18.96 -3.72
N ALA A 123 9.86 -19.75 -4.80
CA ALA A 123 9.65 -19.26 -6.16
C ALA A 123 8.39 -18.41 -6.30
N GLY A 124 8.55 -17.20 -6.79
CA GLY A 124 7.47 -16.24 -7.05
C GLY A 124 6.71 -15.74 -5.82
N MET A 125 7.14 -16.06 -4.57
CA MET A 125 6.50 -15.61 -3.35
C MET A 125 6.47 -14.09 -3.30
N GLN A 126 5.31 -13.52 -2.99
CA GLN A 126 5.11 -12.09 -2.78
C GLN A 126 5.00 -11.81 -1.28
N MET A 127 6.13 -11.78 -0.59
CA MET A 127 6.17 -11.65 0.86
C MET A 127 5.83 -10.22 1.29
N LEU A 128 4.79 -10.06 2.12
CA LEU A 128 4.50 -8.77 2.73
C LEU A 128 5.68 -8.34 3.63
N VAL A 129 6.21 -7.14 3.39
CA VAL A 129 7.25 -6.52 4.23
C VAL A 129 6.61 -5.54 5.20
N ARG A 130 5.74 -4.69 4.69
CA ARG A 130 4.99 -3.71 5.47
C ARG A 130 3.71 -3.34 4.74
N GLY A 131 2.62 -3.25 5.47
CA GLY A 131 1.40 -2.60 5.04
C GLY A 131 0.93 -1.66 6.12
N ASP A 132 0.30 -0.57 5.71
CA ASP A 132 -0.32 0.38 6.61
C ASP A 132 -1.52 1.03 5.93
N VAL A 133 -2.39 1.69 6.70
CA VAL A 133 -3.60 2.31 6.20
C VAL A 133 -3.68 3.77 6.63
N VAL A 134 -4.06 4.64 5.70
CA VAL A 134 -4.45 6.01 6.00
C VAL A 134 -5.91 6.23 5.62
N ARG A 135 -6.70 6.68 6.58
CA ARG A 135 -8.07 7.10 6.32
C ARG A 135 -8.04 8.48 5.69
N GLY A 136 -8.51 8.58 4.44
CA GLY A 136 -8.34 9.77 3.61
C GLY A 136 -8.90 11.05 4.20
N ARG A 137 -9.97 10.97 5.03
CA ARG A 137 -10.52 12.14 5.74
C ARG A 137 -9.51 12.79 6.70
N TYR A 138 -8.48 12.07 7.13
CA TYR A 138 -7.45 12.57 8.05
C TYR A 138 -6.14 12.93 7.33
N ARG A 139 -6.16 13.12 5.99
CA ARG A 139 -4.97 13.47 5.20
C ARG A 139 -4.28 14.77 5.65
N ASP A 140 -5.06 15.69 6.25
CA ASP A 140 -4.56 16.95 6.81
C ASP A 140 -4.34 16.88 8.34
N GLY A 141 -4.35 15.66 8.91
CA GLY A 141 -4.19 15.37 10.34
C GLY A 141 -5.50 15.11 11.06
N PHE A 142 -5.43 14.36 12.17
CA PHE A 142 -6.59 13.90 12.94
C PHE A 142 -7.47 15.04 13.49
N ALA A 143 -6.89 16.20 13.78
CA ALA A 143 -7.62 17.35 14.28
C ALA A 143 -8.42 18.09 13.20
N ARG A 144 -8.23 17.75 11.92
CA ARG A 144 -8.84 18.44 10.78
C ARG A 144 -9.41 17.45 9.77
N PRO A 145 -10.41 16.62 10.18
CA PRO A 145 -11.03 15.71 9.24
C PRO A 145 -11.73 16.49 8.13
N LYS A 146 -11.61 16.05 6.88
CA LYS A 146 -12.10 16.76 5.71
C LYS A 146 -12.58 15.78 4.65
N ALA A 147 -13.79 16.01 4.13
CA ALA A 147 -14.31 15.29 2.97
C ALA A 147 -13.47 15.52 1.72
N PHE A 148 -13.48 14.56 0.81
CA PHE A 148 -13.05 14.79 -0.56
C PHE A 148 -14.16 15.48 -1.37
N VAL A 149 -13.74 16.26 -2.34
CA VAL A 149 -14.64 16.76 -3.37
C VAL A 149 -14.59 15.77 -4.53
N PRO A 150 -15.71 15.10 -4.88
CA PRO A 150 -15.73 14.14 -5.97
C PRO A 150 -15.13 14.68 -7.27
N GLY A 151 -14.28 13.91 -7.92
CA GLY A 151 -13.58 14.28 -9.14
C GLY A 151 -12.40 15.24 -8.96
N SER A 152 -12.21 15.85 -7.79
CA SER A 152 -11.09 16.77 -7.55
C SER A 152 -9.85 16.03 -7.10
N PRO A 153 -8.68 16.19 -7.77
CA PRO A 153 -7.44 15.59 -7.34
C PRO A 153 -6.92 16.20 -6.04
N GLU A 154 -6.66 15.36 -5.06
CA GLU A 154 -6.04 15.73 -3.77
C GLU A 154 -4.83 14.86 -3.47
N THR A 155 -3.93 15.35 -2.62
CA THR A 155 -2.76 14.59 -2.19
C THR A 155 -3.03 13.96 -0.84
N VAL A 156 -2.79 12.64 -0.74
CA VAL A 156 -2.85 11.88 0.51
C VAL A 156 -1.42 11.50 0.89
N PRO A 157 -0.84 12.17 1.89
CA PRO A 157 0.46 11.79 2.43
C PRO A 157 0.31 10.51 3.26
N PHE A 158 1.31 9.64 3.15
CA PHE A 158 1.33 8.36 3.82
C PHE A 158 2.71 8.14 4.42
N ARG A 159 2.78 7.64 5.65
CA ARG A 159 4.03 7.28 6.30
C ARG A 159 3.83 6.03 7.13
N THR A 160 4.61 4.99 6.85
CA THR A 160 4.62 3.76 7.64
C THR A 160 5.43 3.94 8.92
N THR A 161 5.28 3.01 9.85
CA THR A 161 6.30 2.78 10.89
C THR A 161 7.61 2.34 10.26
N ASP A 162 8.70 2.46 11.00
CA ASP A 162 10.03 2.14 10.52
C ASP A 162 10.17 0.67 10.11
N ILE A 163 10.98 0.43 9.09
CA ILE A 163 11.24 -0.87 8.49
C ILE A 163 12.74 -1.14 8.52
N ALA A 164 13.12 -2.39 8.75
CA ALA A 164 14.46 -2.92 8.52
C ALA A 164 14.31 -4.18 7.67
N HIS A 165 14.58 -4.08 6.37
CA HIS A 165 14.43 -5.18 5.42
C HIS A 165 15.43 -5.05 4.27
N THR A 166 15.96 -6.17 3.80
CA THR A 166 16.83 -6.23 2.63
C THR A 166 16.14 -7.00 1.51
N PHE A 167 15.85 -6.31 0.43
CA PHE A 167 15.51 -6.92 -0.85
C PHE A 167 16.79 -7.42 -1.49
N ARG A 168 16.87 -8.69 -1.83
CA ARG A 168 18.06 -9.29 -2.40
C ARG A 168 18.19 -9.03 -3.91
N ALA A 169 19.38 -9.11 -4.42
CA ALA A 169 19.62 -9.17 -5.86
C ALA A 169 18.74 -10.26 -6.51
N GLY A 170 18.15 -9.98 -7.66
CA GLY A 170 17.19 -10.85 -8.33
C GLY A 170 15.76 -10.75 -7.82
N HIS A 171 15.51 -10.24 -6.61
CA HIS A 171 14.17 -9.94 -6.13
C HIS A 171 13.61 -8.68 -6.81
N ARG A 172 12.30 -8.41 -6.62
CA ARG A 172 11.66 -7.17 -7.07
C ARG A 172 10.96 -6.48 -5.90
N ILE A 173 10.97 -5.16 -5.91
CA ILE A 173 10.16 -4.36 -5.00
C ILE A 173 8.77 -4.21 -5.62
N MET A 174 7.73 -4.60 -4.88
CA MET A 174 6.34 -4.40 -5.30
C MET A 174 5.63 -3.49 -4.33
N VAL A 175 4.79 -2.61 -4.86
CA VAL A 175 3.86 -1.77 -4.10
C VAL A 175 2.45 -2.09 -4.54
N GLN A 176 1.58 -2.38 -3.58
CA GLN A 176 0.14 -2.49 -3.81
C GLN A 176 -0.58 -1.30 -3.17
N VAL A 177 -1.60 -0.78 -3.87
CA VAL A 177 -2.50 0.27 -3.37
C VAL A 177 -3.93 -0.23 -3.51
N GLN A 178 -4.70 -0.16 -2.43
CA GLN A 178 -6.09 -0.63 -2.33
C GLN A 178 -6.87 0.20 -1.31
N SER A 179 -8.20 0.08 -1.25
CA SER A 179 -9.04 0.89 -0.34
C SER A 179 -9.64 0.11 0.84
N SER A 180 -9.30 -1.16 0.99
CA SER A 180 -9.72 -1.96 2.14
C SER A 180 -8.68 -3.00 2.51
N TRP A 181 -8.71 -3.47 3.76
CA TRP A 181 -7.80 -4.51 4.29
C TRP A 181 -8.57 -5.29 5.38
N PHE A 182 -9.66 -5.88 4.94
CA PHE A 182 -10.67 -6.45 5.82
C PHE A 182 -10.34 -7.89 6.24
N PRO A 183 -10.67 -8.30 7.46
CA PRO A 183 -11.17 -7.53 8.59
C PRO A 183 -10.06 -6.98 9.52
N LEU A 184 -8.83 -6.83 9.04
CA LEU A 184 -7.76 -6.20 9.81
C LEU A 184 -8.08 -4.74 10.14
N THR A 185 -8.67 -4.05 9.16
CA THR A 185 -9.29 -2.74 9.32
C THR A 185 -10.76 -2.82 8.94
N GLU A 186 -11.59 -1.99 9.57
CA GLU A 186 -13.00 -1.86 9.22
C GLU A 186 -13.17 -1.30 7.81
N ARG A 187 -14.30 -1.59 7.18
CA ARG A 187 -14.65 -1.03 5.88
C ARG A 187 -14.96 0.45 6.00
N ASN A 188 -14.55 1.23 5.00
CA ASN A 188 -14.96 2.61 4.85
C ASN A 188 -16.27 2.65 4.04
N PRO A 189 -17.31 3.40 4.47
CA PRO A 189 -18.54 3.54 3.70
C PRO A 189 -18.35 4.31 2.38
N GLN A 190 -17.16 4.89 2.14
CA GLN A 190 -16.80 5.71 0.99
C GLN A 190 -17.57 7.05 0.91
N GLN A 191 -18.36 7.32 1.93
CA GLN A 191 -19.03 8.61 2.16
C GLN A 191 -18.50 9.27 3.43
N TYR A 192 -18.47 10.59 3.42
CA TYR A 192 -18.07 11.37 4.60
C TYR A 192 -19.22 11.45 5.60
N VAL A 193 -19.42 10.36 6.34
CA VAL A 193 -20.44 10.20 7.39
C VAL A 193 -19.77 9.95 8.75
N ASP A 194 -20.56 9.98 9.82
CA ASP A 194 -20.10 9.55 11.14
C ASP A 194 -19.89 8.02 11.12
N LEU A 195 -18.64 7.58 11.15
CA LEU A 195 -18.28 6.17 11.05
C LEU A 195 -18.83 5.30 12.19
N TRP A 196 -19.08 5.91 13.35
CA TRP A 196 -19.61 5.20 14.51
C TRP A 196 -21.13 5.05 14.46
N ARG A 197 -21.80 5.77 13.58
CA ARG A 197 -23.27 5.82 13.46
C ARG A 197 -23.76 5.55 12.04
N CYS A 198 -22.86 5.14 11.14
CA CYS A 198 -23.25 4.83 9.77
C CYS A 198 -24.12 3.58 9.72
N ALA A 199 -25.10 3.60 8.83
CA ALA A 199 -25.97 2.47 8.50
C ALA A 199 -25.42 1.67 7.31
N ALA A 200 -25.97 0.49 7.06
CA ALA A 200 -25.58 -0.32 5.90
C ALA A 200 -25.82 0.42 4.56
N SER A 201 -26.84 1.29 4.51
CA SER A 201 -27.14 2.13 3.34
C SER A 201 -26.10 3.20 3.03
N ASP A 202 -25.18 3.50 3.96
CA ASP A 202 -24.14 4.50 3.77
C ASP A 202 -22.93 3.93 3.00
N PHE A 203 -22.86 2.59 2.86
CA PHE A 203 -21.80 1.92 2.10
C PHE A 203 -22.17 1.90 0.61
N VAL A 204 -21.39 2.60 -0.23
CA VAL A 204 -21.60 2.80 -1.68
C VAL A 204 -20.41 2.32 -2.50
#